data_7d705928d9384d163b68e962483e4442
#
_entry.id   7d705928d9384d163b68e962483e4442
#
_cell.length_a   1.000
_cell.length_b   1.000
_cell.length_c   1.000
_cell.angle_alpha   90.00
_cell.angle_beta   90.00
_cell.angle_gamma   90.00
#
_symmetry.space_group_name_H-M   'P 1'
#
loop_
_entity.id
_entity.type
_entity.pdbx_description
1 polymer ?
#
loop_
_entity_poly.entity_id
_entity_poly.type
_entity_poly.pdbx_seq_one_letter_code
_entity_poly.pdbx_strand_id
1 'polypeptide(L)'
;MAVGDVTMPLMHVVQGVKIGSTEAYVRYPNRRDLVIFEFAEGSNVAGVFTQSAFAAAPVLLSKKHLAESTSQQQPRYLIINTGNANAATGKIGYKNAEATCAQLAELTGVKSSQILPFSTGVIGEQLPIERLLQGIQPALNDLNADRWADAASGIMTTDTTPKGASEQFELDGVTYTMTGISKGAGMIRPNMATMLSFV
;
A
#
# COMPACT_ATOMS: atom_id res chain seq x y z
N MET A 1 16.95 -14.58 -9.06
CA MET A 1 16.87 -15.23 -7.73
C MET A 1 17.41 -14.24 -6.71
N ALA A 2 16.78 -14.14 -5.54
CA ALA A 2 17.34 -13.37 -4.42
C ALA A 2 18.69 -13.97 -4.01
N VAL A 3 19.64 -13.12 -3.66
CA VAL A 3 21.00 -13.53 -3.24
C VAL A 3 21.14 -13.16 -1.75
N GLY A 4 21.63 -14.11 -0.95
CA GLY A 4 21.81 -13.94 0.49
C GLY A 4 20.71 -14.60 1.32
N ASP A 5 20.63 -14.23 2.60
CA ASP A 5 19.58 -14.68 3.50
C ASP A 5 18.23 -14.10 3.06
N VAL A 6 17.25 -14.98 2.87
CA VAL A 6 15.91 -14.66 2.35
C VAL A 6 14.85 -14.65 3.45
N THR A 7 15.23 -14.83 4.71
CA THR A 7 14.32 -14.76 5.85
C THR A 7 13.98 -13.30 6.15
N MET A 8 12.71 -13.04 6.47
CA MET A 8 12.31 -11.72 6.97
C MET A 8 12.95 -11.48 8.34
N PRO A 9 13.55 -10.30 8.56
CA PRO A 9 14.04 -9.94 9.89
C PRO A 9 12.87 -9.80 10.88
N LEU A 10 13.19 -9.68 12.16
CA LEU A 10 12.21 -9.25 13.15
C LEU A 10 11.69 -7.86 12.75
N MET A 11 10.37 -7.75 12.59
CA MET A 11 9.71 -6.50 12.24
C MET A 11 9.13 -5.88 13.51
N HIS A 12 9.73 -4.81 13.98
CA HIS A 12 9.24 -4.10 15.16
C HIS A 12 7.92 -3.41 14.88
N VAL A 13 7.03 -3.45 15.84
CA VAL A 13 5.76 -2.72 15.80
C VAL A 13 6.03 -1.21 15.85
N VAL A 14 5.41 -0.47 14.94
CA VAL A 14 5.41 0.99 14.95
C VAL A 14 4.12 1.46 15.63
N GLN A 15 4.27 2.21 16.70
CA GLN A 15 3.13 2.72 17.45
C GLN A 15 2.25 3.62 16.57
N GLY A 16 0.94 3.37 16.57
CA GLY A 16 -0.02 4.13 15.76
C GLY A 16 -0.18 3.61 14.33
N VAL A 17 0.49 2.52 13.96
CA VAL A 17 0.31 1.85 12.67
C VAL A 17 -0.31 0.48 12.89
N LYS A 18 -1.38 0.19 12.14
CA LYS A 18 -1.95 -1.15 12.03
C LYS A 18 -2.03 -1.54 10.57
N ILE A 19 -1.92 -2.82 10.31
CA ILE A 19 -1.93 -3.39 8.97
C ILE A 19 -2.91 -4.55 8.95
N GLY A 20 -3.73 -4.60 7.90
CA GLY A 20 -4.61 -5.73 7.64
C GLY A 20 -4.48 -6.18 6.20
N SER A 21 -4.75 -7.44 5.93
CA SER A 21 -4.64 -7.99 4.59
C SER A 21 -5.64 -9.12 4.35
N THR A 22 -6.00 -9.31 3.09
CA THR A 22 -6.95 -10.37 2.70
C THR A 22 -6.66 -10.87 1.29
N GLU A 23 -7.28 -12.00 0.95
CA GLU A 23 -7.42 -12.50 -0.40
C GLU A 23 -8.65 -11.84 -1.05
N ALA A 24 -8.44 -10.83 -1.87
CA ALA A 24 -9.51 -10.17 -2.63
C ALA A 24 -9.71 -10.80 -4.02
N TYR A 25 -8.89 -11.80 -4.36
CA TYR A 25 -8.93 -12.50 -5.66
C TYR A 25 -8.82 -11.55 -6.87
N VAL A 26 -7.97 -10.52 -6.73
CA VAL A 26 -7.74 -9.54 -7.81
C VAL A 26 -7.22 -10.26 -9.06
N ARG A 27 -6.34 -11.24 -8.89
CA ARG A 27 -5.83 -12.03 -10.02
C ARG A 27 -5.70 -13.53 -9.73
N TYR A 28 -5.04 -13.90 -8.65
CA TYR A 28 -4.72 -15.29 -8.33
C TYR A 28 -5.39 -15.70 -7.02
N PRO A 29 -5.84 -16.96 -6.91
CA PRO A 29 -6.31 -17.51 -5.64
C PRO A 29 -5.14 -17.81 -4.69
N ASN A 30 -5.50 -18.03 -3.43
CA ASN A 30 -4.59 -18.49 -2.37
C ASN A 30 -3.40 -17.56 -2.11
N ARG A 31 -3.63 -16.25 -2.23
CA ARG A 31 -2.65 -15.26 -1.79
C ARG A 31 -3.35 -13.99 -1.31
N ARG A 32 -2.80 -13.39 -0.29
CA ARG A 32 -3.21 -12.06 0.13
C ARG A 32 -2.78 -11.05 -0.93
N ASP A 33 -3.72 -10.36 -1.52
CA ASP A 33 -3.51 -9.42 -2.63
C ASP A 33 -4.17 -8.05 -2.42
N LEU A 34 -4.71 -7.84 -1.22
CA LEU A 34 -5.19 -6.56 -0.73
C LEU A 34 -4.59 -6.30 0.66
N VAL A 35 -3.92 -5.16 0.83
CA VAL A 35 -3.29 -4.73 2.07
C VAL A 35 -3.79 -3.33 2.41
N ILE A 36 -4.13 -3.11 3.69
CA ILE A 36 -4.54 -1.81 4.22
C ILE A 36 -3.60 -1.44 5.36
N PHE A 37 -3.08 -0.21 5.33
CA PHE A 37 -2.45 0.42 6.48
C PHE A 37 -3.42 1.42 7.10
N GLU A 38 -3.55 1.39 8.40
CA GLU A 38 -4.23 2.39 9.21
C GLU A 38 -3.21 3.18 10.02
N PHE A 39 -3.34 4.49 10.02
CA PHE A 39 -2.54 5.40 10.83
C PHE A 39 -3.39 6.02 11.94
N ALA A 40 -2.81 6.13 13.14
CA ALA A 40 -3.45 6.85 14.24
C ALA A 40 -3.68 8.32 13.88
N GLU A 41 -4.64 8.93 14.52
CA GLU A 41 -4.89 10.38 14.40
C GLU A 41 -3.65 11.15 14.86
N GLY A 42 -3.30 12.22 14.14
CA GLY A 42 -2.08 13.00 14.38
C GLY A 42 -0.84 12.47 13.68
N SER A 43 -0.91 11.31 12.98
CA SER A 43 0.20 10.85 12.14
C SER A 43 0.42 11.78 10.95
N ASN A 44 1.69 11.95 10.55
CA ASN A 44 2.07 12.68 9.34
C ASN A 44 2.47 11.70 8.24
N VAL A 45 2.02 11.95 7.02
CA VAL A 45 2.34 11.13 5.86
C VAL A 45 3.03 11.97 4.81
N ALA A 46 4.14 11.47 4.31
CA ALA A 46 4.85 12.03 3.16
C ALA A 46 5.06 10.96 2.10
N GLY A 47 5.17 11.35 0.85
CA GLY A 47 5.35 10.39 -0.24
C GLY A 47 6.09 10.99 -1.42
N VAL A 48 6.80 10.12 -2.12
CA VAL A 48 7.45 10.42 -3.40
C VAL A 48 6.84 9.53 -4.49
N PHE A 49 6.77 10.04 -5.68
CA PHE A 49 6.08 9.38 -6.78
C PHE A 49 6.92 9.41 -8.06
N THR A 50 6.66 8.46 -8.94
CA THR A 50 7.29 8.42 -10.27
C THR A 50 7.08 9.73 -11.05
N GLN A 51 8.09 10.11 -11.84
CA GLN A 51 8.03 11.21 -12.78
C GLN A 51 7.58 10.77 -14.18
N SER A 52 7.14 9.52 -14.34
CA SER A 52 6.63 9.00 -15.60
C SER A 52 5.48 9.87 -16.12
N ALA A 53 5.55 10.29 -17.39
CA ALA A 53 4.46 10.99 -18.05
C ALA A 53 3.20 10.11 -18.21
N PHE A 54 3.35 8.78 -18.08
CA PHE A 54 2.28 7.81 -18.18
C PHE A 54 1.98 7.17 -16.82
N ALA A 55 1.73 8.01 -15.81
CA ALA A 55 1.46 7.55 -14.46
C ALA A 55 0.13 6.79 -14.37
N ALA A 56 0.11 5.73 -13.56
CA ALA A 56 -1.08 4.94 -13.30
C ALA A 56 -2.14 5.74 -12.52
N ALA A 57 -3.41 5.35 -12.66
CA ALA A 57 -4.52 6.01 -11.99
C ALA A 57 -4.34 6.17 -10.47
N PRO A 58 -3.92 5.14 -9.70
CA PRO A 58 -3.68 5.29 -8.27
C PRO A 58 -2.55 6.28 -7.94
N VAL A 59 -1.52 6.39 -8.78
CA VAL A 59 -0.46 7.39 -8.60
C VAL A 59 -1.01 8.80 -8.72
N LEU A 60 -1.83 9.06 -9.74
CA LEU A 60 -2.44 10.38 -9.94
C LEU A 60 -3.35 10.76 -8.77
N LEU A 61 -4.16 9.80 -8.30
CA LEU A 61 -5.09 10.03 -7.20
C LEU A 61 -4.35 10.22 -5.86
N SER A 62 -3.33 9.41 -5.57
CA SER A 62 -2.51 9.57 -4.37
C SER A 62 -1.77 10.89 -4.33
N LYS A 63 -1.20 11.35 -5.47
CA LYS A 63 -0.60 12.69 -5.59
C LYS A 63 -1.61 13.79 -5.25
N LYS A 64 -2.83 13.68 -5.79
CA LYS A 64 -3.90 14.64 -5.55
C LYS A 64 -4.28 14.67 -4.07
N HIS A 65 -4.58 13.52 -3.48
CA HIS A 65 -5.00 13.43 -2.08
C HIS A 65 -3.92 13.91 -1.11
N LEU A 66 -2.65 13.57 -1.38
CA LEU A 66 -1.54 14.04 -0.55
C LEU A 66 -1.31 15.54 -0.68
N ALA A 67 -1.47 16.12 -1.87
CA ALA A 67 -1.38 17.57 -2.08
C ALA A 67 -2.54 18.35 -1.42
N GLU A 68 -3.70 17.73 -1.28
CA GLU A 68 -4.87 18.30 -0.61
C GLU A 68 -4.81 18.14 0.93
N SER A 69 -3.83 17.37 1.46
CA SER A 69 -3.69 17.14 2.89
C SER A 69 -3.27 18.41 3.63
N THR A 70 -3.78 18.55 4.85
CA THR A 70 -3.43 19.65 5.77
C THR A 70 -2.96 19.06 7.10
N SER A 71 -2.38 19.87 7.98
CA SER A 71 -1.98 19.41 9.32
C SER A 71 -3.12 18.78 10.14
N GLN A 72 -4.36 19.14 9.85
CA GLN A 72 -5.56 18.60 10.51
C GLN A 72 -6.23 17.45 9.72
N GLN A 73 -5.88 17.25 8.46
CA GLN A 73 -6.48 16.25 7.58
C GLN A 73 -5.39 15.51 6.81
N GLN A 74 -4.56 14.79 7.55
CA GLN A 74 -3.54 13.90 6.99
C GLN A 74 -4.16 12.60 6.47
N PRO A 75 -3.52 11.90 5.54
CA PRO A 75 -3.92 10.55 5.19
C PRO A 75 -4.00 9.64 6.41
N ARG A 76 -5.08 8.87 6.47
CA ARG A 76 -5.35 7.92 7.56
C ARG A 76 -5.19 6.47 7.12
N TYR A 77 -5.30 6.22 5.83
CA TYR A 77 -5.20 4.87 5.26
C TYR A 77 -4.38 4.85 3.98
N LEU A 78 -3.61 3.76 3.82
CA LEU A 78 -3.13 3.33 2.52
C LEU A 78 -3.90 2.06 2.14
N ILE A 79 -4.26 1.93 0.85
CA ILE A 79 -4.86 0.71 0.33
C ILE A 79 -4.09 0.25 -0.89
N ILE A 80 -3.57 -0.97 -0.84
CA ILE A 80 -2.66 -1.52 -1.84
C ILE A 80 -3.26 -2.80 -2.41
N ASN A 81 -3.48 -2.87 -3.71
CA ASN A 81 -3.78 -4.12 -4.37
C ASN A 81 -2.62 -4.63 -5.21
N THR A 82 -2.48 -5.96 -5.29
CA THR A 82 -1.53 -6.64 -6.16
C THR A 82 -2.24 -7.46 -7.23
N GLY A 83 -1.49 -7.82 -8.31
CA GLY A 83 -2.03 -8.58 -9.43
C GLY A 83 -2.51 -7.72 -10.61
N ASN A 84 -2.94 -6.49 -10.36
CA ASN A 84 -3.33 -5.52 -11.39
C ASN A 84 -2.77 -4.14 -11.01
N ALA A 85 -2.10 -3.48 -11.94
CA ALA A 85 -1.44 -2.19 -11.71
C ALA A 85 -2.39 -0.99 -11.87
N ASN A 86 -3.59 -1.21 -12.36
CA ASN A 86 -4.52 -0.14 -12.74
C ASN A 86 -3.84 0.98 -13.54
N ALA A 87 -2.97 0.56 -14.45
CA ALA A 87 -2.17 1.41 -15.34
C ALA A 87 -2.60 1.18 -16.79
N ALA A 88 -2.57 2.23 -17.62
CA ALA A 88 -3.08 2.23 -18.99
C ALA A 88 -4.58 1.87 -19.08
N THR A 89 -5.36 2.19 -18.08
CA THR A 89 -6.79 1.86 -17.93
C THR A 89 -7.71 3.05 -18.18
N GLY A 90 -7.14 4.21 -18.49
CA GLY A 90 -7.86 5.43 -18.85
C GLY A 90 -8.80 5.92 -17.74
N LYS A 91 -9.90 6.56 -18.15
CA LYS A 91 -10.89 7.13 -17.23
C LYS A 91 -11.57 6.08 -16.33
N ILE A 92 -11.72 4.85 -16.82
CA ILE A 92 -12.33 3.75 -16.04
C ILE A 92 -11.42 3.41 -14.86
N GLY A 93 -10.11 3.25 -15.11
CA GLY A 93 -9.16 2.96 -14.05
C GLY A 93 -9.08 4.05 -12.98
N TYR A 94 -9.22 5.33 -13.38
CA TYR A 94 -9.27 6.44 -12.44
C TYR A 94 -10.53 6.37 -11.54
N LYS A 95 -11.71 6.12 -12.14
CA LYS A 95 -12.96 5.91 -11.40
C LYS A 95 -12.89 4.71 -10.46
N ASN A 96 -12.21 3.63 -10.87
CA ASN A 96 -12.01 2.46 -10.01
C ASN A 96 -11.13 2.80 -8.80
N ALA A 97 -10.08 3.60 -8.96
CA ALA A 97 -9.27 4.09 -7.85
C ALA A 97 -10.08 4.99 -6.89
N GLU A 98 -10.91 5.89 -7.43
CA GLU A 98 -11.84 6.71 -6.62
C GLU A 98 -12.85 5.85 -5.86
N ALA A 99 -13.45 4.85 -6.51
CA ALA A 99 -14.41 3.93 -5.89
C ALA A 99 -13.77 3.12 -4.75
N THR A 100 -12.51 2.70 -4.91
CA THR A 100 -11.73 2.02 -3.87
C THR A 100 -11.58 2.91 -2.63
N CYS A 101 -11.19 4.18 -2.82
CA CYS A 101 -11.07 5.13 -1.73
C CYS A 101 -12.44 5.46 -1.10
N ALA A 102 -13.49 5.62 -1.90
CA ALA A 102 -14.84 5.92 -1.43
C ALA A 102 -15.40 4.79 -0.54
N GLN A 103 -15.23 3.53 -0.95
CA GLN A 103 -15.68 2.38 -0.17
C GLN A 103 -14.95 2.26 1.17
N LEU A 104 -13.62 2.44 1.17
CA LEU A 104 -12.86 2.41 2.42
C LEU A 104 -13.23 3.59 3.33
N ALA A 105 -13.47 4.77 2.76
CA ALA A 105 -13.93 5.95 3.50
C ALA A 105 -15.30 5.73 4.17
N GLU A 106 -16.25 5.13 3.45
CA GLU A 106 -17.56 4.77 3.96
C GLU A 106 -17.47 3.83 5.17
N LEU A 107 -16.63 2.80 5.08
CA LEU A 107 -16.46 1.79 6.13
C LEU A 107 -15.72 2.32 7.37
N THR A 108 -14.90 3.36 7.22
CA THR A 108 -14.04 3.86 8.31
C THR A 108 -14.44 5.23 8.83
N GLY A 109 -15.37 5.92 8.17
CA GLY A 109 -15.84 7.23 8.55
C GLY A 109 -14.87 8.39 8.26
N VAL A 110 -13.77 8.13 7.53
CA VAL A 110 -12.84 9.18 7.10
C VAL A 110 -13.25 9.76 5.75
N LYS A 111 -12.62 10.86 5.32
CA LYS A 111 -12.83 11.39 3.97
C LYS A 111 -12.06 10.54 2.95
N SER A 112 -12.59 10.38 1.74
CA SER A 112 -11.92 9.69 0.64
C SER A 112 -10.53 10.30 0.33
N SER A 113 -10.35 11.61 0.51
CA SER A 113 -9.06 12.30 0.36
C SER A 113 -8.01 11.94 1.43
N GLN A 114 -8.41 11.27 2.51
CA GLN A 114 -7.51 10.76 3.53
C GLN A 114 -7.04 9.31 3.26
N ILE A 115 -7.28 8.80 2.07
CA ILE A 115 -6.91 7.47 1.64
C ILE A 115 -6.01 7.56 0.41
N LEU A 116 -4.85 6.92 0.46
CA LEU A 116 -3.92 6.85 -0.65
C LEU A 116 -3.99 5.44 -1.29
N PRO A 117 -4.46 5.32 -2.55
CA PRO A 117 -4.50 4.05 -3.24
C PRO A 117 -3.18 3.73 -3.93
N PHE A 118 -2.82 2.45 -3.94
CA PHE A 118 -1.67 1.89 -4.65
C PHE A 118 -2.07 0.62 -5.38
N SER A 119 -1.54 0.42 -6.58
CA SER A 119 -1.78 -0.78 -7.36
C SER A 119 -0.50 -1.25 -8.02
N THR A 120 -0.30 -2.56 -8.08
CA THR A 120 0.86 -3.14 -8.75
C THR A 120 0.50 -4.49 -9.37
N GLY A 121 1.07 -4.80 -10.53
CA GLY A 121 0.83 -6.03 -11.27
C GLY A 121 0.71 -5.81 -12.76
N VAL A 122 -0.27 -6.44 -13.40
CA VAL A 122 -0.47 -6.36 -14.85
C VAL A 122 -0.94 -4.98 -15.28
N ILE A 123 -0.39 -4.49 -16.38
CA ILE A 123 -0.69 -3.21 -17.03
C ILE A 123 -1.65 -3.46 -18.20
N GLY A 124 -2.58 -2.53 -18.47
CA GLY A 124 -3.49 -2.58 -19.61
C GLY A 124 -4.76 -3.42 -19.43
N GLU A 125 -4.93 -4.03 -18.26
CA GLU A 125 -6.15 -4.75 -17.89
C GLU A 125 -6.99 -3.91 -16.92
N GLN A 126 -8.31 -3.96 -17.06
CA GLN A 126 -9.20 -3.28 -16.11
C GLN A 126 -9.14 -3.96 -14.73
N LEU A 127 -9.15 -3.15 -13.69
CA LEU A 127 -9.17 -3.63 -12.31
C LEU A 127 -10.51 -4.35 -12.03
N PRO A 128 -10.51 -5.58 -11.51
CA PRO A 128 -11.74 -6.27 -11.10
C PRO A 128 -12.31 -5.64 -9.82
N ILE A 129 -12.91 -4.48 -9.98
CA ILE A 129 -13.26 -3.57 -8.89
C ILE A 129 -14.19 -4.20 -7.86
N GLU A 130 -15.20 -4.99 -8.27
CA GLU A 130 -16.14 -5.63 -7.35
C GLU A 130 -15.43 -6.55 -6.36
N ARG A 131 -14.45 -7.34 -6.83
CA ARG A 131 -13.65 -8.24 -5.99
C ARG A 131 -12.83 -7.45 -4.98
N LEU A 132 -12.19 -6.37 -5.44
CA LEU A 132 -11.39 -5.52 -4.59
C LEU A 132 -12.26 -4.87 -3.49
N LEU A 133 -13.41 -4.32 -3.85
CA LEU A 133 -14.33 -3.69 -2.90
C LEU A 133 -14.83 -4.68 -1.84
N GLN A 134 -15.16 -5.92 -2.23
CA GLN A 134 -15.56 -6.99 -1.30
C GLN A 134 -14.43 -7.38 -0.33
N GLY A 135 -13.18 -7.25 -0.73
CA GLY A 135 -12.02 -7.54 0.11
C GLY A 135 -11.72 -6.49 1.19
N ILE A 136 -12.27 -5.26 1.08
CA ILE A 136 -11.92 -4.16 2.00
C ILE A 136 -12.35 -4.47 3.45
N GLN A 137 -13.58 -4.90 3.67
CA GLN A 137 -14.07 -5.19 5.03
C GLN A 137 -13.31 -6.35 5.69
N PRO A 138 -13.02 -7.49 5.01
CA PRO A 138 -12.15 -8.52 5.56
C PRO A 138 -10.74 -8.02 5.92
N ALA A 139 -10.13 -7.16 5.10
CA ALA A 139 -8.83 -6.58 5.40
C ALA A 139 -8.89 -5.64 6.61
N LEU A 140 -9.94 -4.84 6.77
CA LEU A 140 -10.16 -4.02 7.96
C LEU A 140 -10.31 -4.87 9.23
N ASN A 141 -10.98 -6.01 9.14
CA ASN A 141 -11.16 -6.92 10.27
C ASN A 141 -9.84 -7.62 10.69
N ASP A 142 -8.85 -7.70 9.79
CA ASP A 142 -7.50 -8.26 10.05
C ASP A 142 -6.50 -7.22 10.60
N LEU A 143 -6.90 -5.95 10.78
CA LEU A 143 -6.00 -4.89 11.24
C LEU A 143 -5.33 -5.22 12.58
N ASN A 144 -4.00 -5.30 12.57
CA ASN A 144 -3.17 -5.56 13.73
C ASN A 144 -1.79 -4.87 13.57
N ALA A 145 -1.15 -4.56 14.68
CA ALA A 145 0.12 -3.83 14.69
C ALA A 145 1.33 -4.69 14.23
N ASP A 146 1.24 -6.02 14.31
CA ASP A 146 2.33 -6.95 14.01
C ASP A 146 2.30 -7.56 12.59
N ARG A 147 1.49 -7.01 11.67
CA ARG A 147 1.27 -7.55 10.32
C ARG A 147 2.27 -7.07 9.24
N TRP A 148 3.42 -6.57 9.62
CA TRP A 148 4.42 -6.08 8.65
C TRP A 148 4.91 -7.16 7.68
N ALA A 149 5.14 -8.38 8.16
CA ALA A 149 5.57 -9.51 7.32
C ALA A 149 4.47 -9.95 6.32
N ASP A 150 3.20 -9.95 6.77
CA ASP A 150 2.04 -10.22 5.92
C ASP A 150 1.90 -9.14 4.83
N ALA A 151 2.08 -7.87 5.19
CA ALA A 151 2.09 -6.77 4.23
C ALA A 151 3.22 -6.89 3.20
N ALA A 152 4.45 -7.19 3.66
CA ALA A 152 5.59 -7.40 2.77
C ALA A 152 5.33 -8.50 1.74
N SER A 153 4.68 -9.57 2.15
CA SER A 153 4.25 -10.66 1.25
C SER A 153 3.08 -10.24 0.35
N GLY A 154 2.11 -9.53 0.92
CA GLY A 154 0.89 -9.09 0.22
C GLY A 154 1.14 -8.09 -0.91
N ILE A 155 2.18 -7.26 -0.81
CA ILE A 155 2.54 -6.29 -1.85
C ILE A 155 3.42 -6.85 -2.98
N MET A 156 3.89 -8.09 -2.88
CA MET A 156 4.72 -8.74 -3.91
C MET A 156 3.95 -8.98 -5.20
N THR A 157 4.67 -9.04 -6.31
CA THR A 157 4.15 -9.51 -7.61
C THR A 157 5.08 -10.58 -8.20
N THR A 158 6.17 -10.19 -8.83
CA THR A 158 7.20 -11.08 -9.39
C THR A 158 8.38 -11.26 -8.45
N ASP A 159 8.34 -10.66 -7.29
CA ASP A 159 9.34 -10.85 -6.24
C ASP A 159 9.37 -12.32 -5.79
N THR A 160 10.55 -12.84 -5.53
CA THR A 160 10.75 -14.22 -5.06
C THR A 160 10.73 -14.33 -3.54
N THR A 161 10.98 -13.21 -2.85
CA THR A 161 11.00 -13.10 -1.37
C THR A 161 10.44 -11.77 -0.92
N PRO A 162 9.74 -11.71 0.22
CA PRO A 162 9.36 -10.44 0.84
C PRO A 162 10.61 -9.67 1.30
N LYS A 163 10.53 -8.35 1.28
CA LYS A 163 11.62 -7.45 1.67
C LYS A 163 11.15 -6.50 2.75
N GLY A 164 11.89 -6.48 3.85
CA GLY A 164 11.64 -5.57 4.95
C GLY A 164 12.90 -5.35 5.77
N ALA A 165 12.91 -4.23 6.49
CA ALA A 165 13.93 -3.89 7.46
C ALA A 165 13.27 -3.19 8.65
N SER A 166 13.81 -3.42 9.84
CA SER A 166 13.29 -2.81 11.05
C SER A 166 14.40 -2.61 12.06
N GLU A 167 14.47 -1.43 12.64
CA GLU A 167 15.47 -1.04 13.63
C GLU A 167 14.81 -0.27 14.77
N GLN A 168 15.36 -0.43 15.97
CA GLN A 168 15.07 0.42 17.11
C GLN A 168 16.36 1.09 17.59
N PHE A 169 16.28 2.36 17.89
CA PHE A 169 17.39 3.12 18.42
C PHE A 169 16.91 4.11 19.48
N GLU A 170 17.82 4.48 20.38
CA GLU A 170 17.55 5.46 21.43
C GLU A 170 18.23 6.79 21.08
N LEU A 171 17.48 7.89 21.20
CA LEU A 171 17.99 9.23 21.06
C LEU A 171 17.37 10.11 22.16
N ASP A 172 18.21 10.77 22.94
CA ASP A 172 17.81 11.64 24.05
C ASP A 172 16.86 10.97 25.06
N GLY A 173 17.08 9.67 25.35
CA GLY A 173 16.25 8.88 26.26
C GLY A 173 14.88 8.45 25.70
N VAL A 174 14.66 8.65 24.41
CA VAL A 174 13.44 8.22 23.72
C VAL A 174 13.77 7.10 22.74
N THR A 175 13.00 6.01 22.80
CA THR A 175 13.13 4.90 21.83
C THR A 175 12.37 5.23 20.57
N TYR A 176 13.06 5.16 19.44
CA TYR A 176 12.50 5.30 18.10
C TYR A 176 12.46 3.95 17.41
N THR A 177 11.38 3.70 16.70
CA THR A 177 11.22 2.51 15.86
C THR A 177 11.09 2.94 14.40
N MET A 178 11.90 2.37 13.53
CA MET A 178 11.79 2.53 12.08
C MET A 178 11.57 1.16 11.47
N THR A 179 10.46 0.98 10.78
CA THR A 179 10.09 -0.27 10.12
C THR A 179 9.63 0.03 8.71
N GLY A 180 10.14 -0.74 7.75
CA GLY A 180 9.79 -0.54 6.35
C GLY A 180 9.76 -1.83 5.56
N ILE A 181 8.91 -1.84 4.52
CA ILE A 181 8.79 -2.91 3.54
C ILE A 181 8.87 -2.36 2.13
N SER A 182 9.35 -3.17 1.22
CA SER A 182 9.40 -2.80 -0.19
C SER A 182 9.16 -3.98 -1.12
N LYS A 183 8.71 -3.67 -2.34
CA LYS A 183 8.58 -4.64 -3.42
C LYS A 183 9.16 -4.05 -4.71
N GLY A 184 9.69 -4.92 -5.54
CA GLY A 184 10.25 -4.64 -6.84
C GLY A 184 11.35 -5.65 -7.16
N ALA A 185 11.28 -6.28 -8.32
CA ALA A 185 12.24 -7.28 -8.75
C ALA A 185 12.60 -7.13 -10.24
N GLY A 186 11.63 -7.25 -11.15
CA GLY A 186 11.86 -7.27 -12.59
C GLY A 186 11.77 -5.90 -13.27
N MET A 187 10.89 -5.01 -12.77
CA MET A 187 10.69 -3.67 -13.33
C MET A 187 10.89 -2.62 -12.23
N ILE A 188 12.12 -2.20 -12.03
CA ILE A 188 12.54 -1.25 -10.99
C ILE A 188 13.10 0.06 -11.56
N ARG A 189 13.17 0.20 -12.88
CA ARG A 189 13.60 1.36 -13.65
C ARG A 189 12.67 1.53 -14.86
N PRO A 190 12.29 2.73 -15.27
CA PRO A 190 12.78 4.05 -14.88
C PRO A 190 11.98 4.71 -13.74
N ASN A 191 12.65 5.60 -12.99
CA ASN A 191 12.04 6.59 -12.09
C ASN A 191 10.98 6.02 -11.12
N MET A 192 11.31 4.96 -10.39
CA MET A 192 10.47 4.27 -9.40
C MET A 192 9.19 3.66 -9.98
N ALA A 193 9.09 3.47 -11.29
CA ALA A 193 7.95 2.79 -11.87
C ALA A 193 7.90 1.33 -11.43
N THR A 194 6.75 0.93 -10.86
CA THR A 194 6.39 -0.35 -10.28
C THR A 194 7.15 -0.78 -9.01
N MET A 195 7.96 0.08 -8.41
CA MET A 195 8.44 -0.12 -7.05
C MET A 195 7.46 0.51 -6.06
N LEU A 196 7.13 -0.22 -5.00
CA LEU A 196 6.40 0.29 -3.84
C LEU A 196 7.28 0.11 -2.60
N SER A 197 7.32 1.13 -1.76
CA SER A 197 8.01 1.11 -0.46
C SER A 197 7.17 1.88 0.56
N PHE A 198 7.09 1.33 1.76
CA PHE A 198 6.36 1.90 2.89
C PHE A 198 7.27 1.83 4.13
N VAL A 199 7.57 2.99 4.71
CA VAL A 199 8.46 3.13 5.86
C VAL A 199 7.77 3.97 6.93
#